data_fa5c282cb99c90bf14c5a91257e7eee0
#
_entry.id   fa5c282cb99c90bf14c5a91257e7eee0
#
_cell.length_a   1.000
_cell.length_b   1.000
_cell.length_c   1.000
_cell.angle_alpha   90.00
_cell.angle_beta   90.00
_cell.angle_gamma   90.00
#
_symmetry.space_group_name_H-M   'P 1'
#
loop_
_entity.id
_entity.type
_entity.pdbx_description
1 polymer ?
#
loop_
_entity_poly.entity_id
_entity_poly.type
_entity_poly.pdbx_seq_one_letter_code
_entity_poly.pdbx_strand_id
1 'polypeptide(L)'
;YTAGWDNSTGNGHGVDNYYNKLKTPAFAHSYLLTTVLNVDYVDADAITGPSKGDLGGYLKFKYKLHDASYIWRNPIEKDEASFDEGLNSDPYDDKAHYTWGEKELWYLDTIISKNHIAIFHTSNRNDGYEVLDENGGLNSSGKAMQKLDSISLYSLPDYELNGASATPLKTVH
;
A
#
# COMPACT_ATOMS: atom_id res chain seq x y z
N TYR A 1 -8.28 24.28 -12.25
CA TYR A 1 -6.98 23.80 -12.78
C TYR A 1 -6.78 24.36 -14.15
N THR A 2 -5.59 24.87 -14.41
CA THR A 2 -5.17 25.27 -15.74
C THR A 2 -4.25 24.17 -16.26
N ALA A 3 -4.62 23.51 -17.31
CA ALA A 3 -3.75 22.57 -17.98
C ALA A 3 -2.65 23.32 -18.72
N GLY A 4 -1.45 22.79 -18.71
CA GLY A 4 -0.36 23.47 -19.35
C GLY A 4 0.69 22.55 -19.95
N TRP A 5 1.57 23.11 -20.73
CA TRP A 5 2.65 22.40 -21.41
C TRP A 5 3.63 21.68 -20.47
N ASP A 6 3.76 22.17 -19.26
CA ASP A 6 4.74 21.70 -18.27
C ASP A 6 4.09 21.08 -17.03
N ASN A 7 2.81 20.76 -17.06
CA ASN A 7 2.02 20.27 -15.92
C ASN A 7 2.00 21.21 -14.71
N SER A 8 2.26 22.50 -14.93
CA SER A 8 2.19 23.50 -13.88
C SER A 8 0.90 24.32 -13.93
N THR A 9 0.46 24.82 -12.76
CA THR A 9 -0.68 25.72 -12.65
C THR A 9 -0.43 27.10 -13.24
N GLY A 10 0.82 27.49 -13.42
CA GLY A 10 1.23 28.77 -14.01
C GLY A 10 1.17 28.79 -15.54
N ASN A 11 0.88 27.68 -16.17
CA ASN A 11 0.79 27.56 -17.61
C ASN A 11 -0.61 27.97 -18.10
N GLY A 12 -0.76 29.20 -18.52
CA GLY A 12 -2.02 29.78 -18.98
C GLY A 12 -2.40 29.48 -20.44
N HIS A 13 -1.95 28.36 -20.97
CA HIS A 13 -2.14 27.99 -22.38
C HIS A 13 -3.55 27.37 -22.60
N GLY A 14 -4.53 28.22 -22.66
CA GLY A 14 -5.91 27.80 -22.87
C GLY A 14 -6.69 27.51 -21.58
N VAL A 15 -7.86 28.04 -21.52
CA VAL A 15 -8.86 27.76 -20.49
C VAL A 15 -10.17 27.48 -21.23
N ASP A 16 -10.50 26.20 -21.39
CA ASP A 16 -11.74 25.81 -22.05
C ASP A 16 -12.96 25.77 -21.13
N ASN A 17 -12.75 26.02 -19.83
CA ASN A 17 -13.77 25.96 -18.77
C ASN A 17 -14.47 24.59 -18.66
N TYR A 18 -13.88 23.54 -19.21
CA TYR A 18 -14.41 22.19 -19.11
C TYR A 18 -13.94 21.52 -17.84
N TYR A 19 -14.86 20.96 -17.08
CA TYR A 19 -14.55 20.18 -15.89
C TYR A 19 -15.46 18.94 -15.85
N ASN A 20 -14.85 17.77 -15.80
CA ASN A 20 -15.55 16.51 -15.59
C ASN A 20 -14.92 15.75 -14.44
N LYS A 21 -15.72 15.37 -13.45
CA LYS A 21 -15.29 14.59 -12.30
C LYS A 21 -16.07 13.27 -12.23
N LEU A 22 -15.35 12.17 -12.34
CA LEU A 22 -15.89 10.84 -12.06
C LEU A 22 -15.49 10.42 -10.66
N LYS A 23 -16.45 10.15 -9.78
CA LYS A 23 -16.22 9.62 -8.44
C LYS A 23 -16.67 8.16 -8.37
N THR A 24 -15.72 7.28 -8.13
CA THR A 24 -15.99 5.84 -7.92
C THR A 24 -16.20 5.59 -6.42
N PRO A 25 -17.24 4.85 -6.01
CA PRO A 25 -17.41 4.45 -4.61
C PRO A 25 -16.28 3.51 -4.17
N ALA A 26 -16.13 3.32 -2.85
CA ALA A 26 -15.14 2.41 -2.30
C ALA A 26 -15.33 0.99 -2.84
N PHE A 27 -14.24 0.37 -3.26
CA PHE A 27 -14.21 -0.99 -3.78
C PHE A 27 -12.90 -1.69 -3.40
N ALA A 28 -12.94 -3.02 -3.35
CA ALA A 28 -11.74 -3.83 -3.15
C ALA A 28 -10.97 -3.91 -4.48
N HIS A 29 -9.84 -3.21 -4.56
CA HIS A 29 -9.02 -3.17 -5.77
C HIS A 29 -7.91 -4.23 -5.76
N SER A 30 -7.59 -4.80 -4.60
CA SER A 30 -6.61 -5.89 -4.43
C SER A 30 -7.02 -6.80 -3.27
N TYR A 31 -6.54 -8.04 -3.33
CA TYR A 31 -6.77 -9.05 -2.31
C TYR A 31 -5.44 -9.54 -1.77
N LEU A 32 -5.35 -9.65 -0.44
CA LEU A 32 -4.14 -10.07 0.24
C LEU A 32 -4.15 -11.60 0.41
N LEU A 33 -3.06 -12.26 0.02
CA LEU A 33 -2.89 -13.70 0.20
C LEU A 33 -2.75 -14.02 1.69
N THR A 34 -3.68 -14.77 2.25
CA THR A 34 -3.69 -15.10 3.68
C THR A 34 -3.05 -16.44 4.00
N THR A 35 -3.04 -17.37 3.05
CA THR A 35 -2.58 -18.73 3.31
C THR A 35 -2.12 -19.44 2.05
N VAL A 36 -1.05 -20.25 2.18
CA VAL A 36 -0.64 -21.25 1.21
C VAL A 36 -0.59 -22.61 1.94
N LEU A 37 -1.27 -23.59 1.41
CA LEU A 37 -1.32 -24.95 1.96
C LEU A 37 -0.50 -25.90 1.08
N ASN A 38 0.26 -26.79 1.70
CA ASN A 38 0.91 -27.88 1.00
C ASN A 38 -0.11 -28.98 0.65
N VAL A 39 0.29 -29.86 -0.25
CA VAL A 39 -0.55 -31.00 -0.70
C VAL A 39 -0.84 -32.01 0.42
N ASP A 40 -0.01 -32.02 1.45
CA ASP A 40 -0.13 -32.88 2.64
C ASP A 40 -0.87 -32.22 3.81
N TYR A 41 -1.43 -31.04 3.60
CA TYR A 41 -2.17 -30.32 4.64
C TYR A 41 -3.50 -31.03 4.94
N VAL A 42 -3.77 -31.23 6.24
CA VAL A 42 -5.04 -31.75 6.77
C VAL A 42 -5.46 -30.87 7.94
N ASP A 43 -6.64 -30.26 7.83
CA ASP A 43 -7.29 -29.55 8.93
C ASP A 43 -7.76 -30.60 9.97
N ALA A 44 -7.07 -30.65 11.08
CA ALA A 44 -7.24 -31.67 12.13
C ALA A 44 -7.94 -31.15 13.38
N ASP A 45 -8.21 -29.83 13.43
CA ASP A 45 -8.89 -29.22 14.56
C ASP A 45 -10.12 -28.40 14.10
N ALA A 46 -10.82 -27.76 15.05
CA ALA A 46 -12.00 -26.94 14.77
C ALA A 46 -11.67 -25.45 14.57
N ILE A 47 -10.38 -25.09 14.44
CA ILE A 47 -9.94 -23.72 14.30
C ILE A 47 -9.95 -23.34 12.80
N THR A 48 -10.68 -22.30 12.43
CA THR A 48 -10.75 -21.89 11.03
C THR A 48 -9.38 -21.47 10.50
N GLY A 49 -8.93 -22.12 9.43
CA GLY A 49 -7.66 -21.88 8.75
C GLY A 49 -6.46 -22.50 9.47
N PRO A 50 -5.25 -22.44 8.87
CA PRO A 50 -4.10 -23.18 9.37
C PRO A 50 -3.77 -22.87 10.82
N SER A 51 -3.64 -23.93 11.60
CA SER A 51 -3.33 -23.90 13.02
C SER A 51 -2.16 -24.84 13.36
N LYS A 52 -1.68 -24.73 14.60
CA LYS A 52 -0.61 -25.60 15.12
C LYS A 52 -1.03 -27.07 15.25
N GLY A 53 -2.35 -27.30 15.42
CA GLY A 53 -2.96 -28.63 15.54
C GLY A 53 -3.06 -29.39 14.22
N ASP A 54 -2.97 -28.70 13.11
CA ASP A 54 -3.15 -29.29 11.79
C ASP A 54 -1.94 -30.14 11.36
N LEU A 55 -2.20 -31.07 10.44
CA LEU A 55 -1.15 -31.92 9.86
C LEU A 55 -0.66 -31.32 8.55
N GLY A 56 0.55 -31.73 8.15
CA GLY A 56 1.20 -31.24 6.93
C GLY A 56 1.79 -29.85 7.03
N GLY A 57 2.10 -29.26 5.89
CA GLY A 57 2.77 -27.96 5.79
C GLY A 57 1.83 -26.83 5.39
N TYR A 58 2.07 -25.65 5.92
CA TYR A 58 1.37 -24.41 5.53
C TYR A 58 2.23 -23.16 5.72
N LEU A 59 1.84 -22.09 5.05
CA LEU A 59 2.29 -20.71 5.31
C LEU A 59 1.05 -19.85 5.56
N LYS A 60 1.05 -19.14 6.66
CA LYS A 60 0.01 -18.17 7.04
C LYS A 60 0.58 -16.76 7.02
N PHE A 61 -0.04 -15.86 6.28
CA PHE A 61 0.34 -14.47 6.13
C PHE A 61 -0.55 -13.61 7.00
N LYS A 62 0.05 -12.79 7.84
CA LYS A 62 -0.67 -11.80 8.65
C LYS A 62 -0.29 -10.41 8.21
N TYR A 63 -1.29 -9.56 8.08
CA TYR A 63 -1.14 -8.18 7.68
C TYR A 63 -1.56 -7.25 8.79
N LYS A 64 -0.92 -6.10 8.86
CA LYS A 64 -1.26 -5.02 9.77
C LYS A 64 -1.84 -3.87 8.97
N LEU A 65 -3.02 -3.40 9.36
CA LEU A 65 -3.55 -2.13 8.88
C LEU A 65 -2.70 -1.00 9.47
N HIS A 66 -1.97 -0.31 8.62
CA HIS A 66 -1.16 0.83 9.00
C HIS A 66 -2.00 2.10 9.02
N ASP A 67 -2.82 2.27 8.01
CA ASP A 67 -3.72 3.40 7.87
C ASP A 67 -5.01 3.00 7.16
N ALA A 68 -6.15 3.44 7.69
CA ALA A 68 -7.47 3.16 7.12
C ALA A 68 -7.91 4.21 6.08
N SER A 69 -7.18 5.32 5.96
CA SER A 69 -7.62 6.50 5.19
C SER A 69 -6.43 7.33 4.73
N TYR A 70 -5.55 6.70 3.93
CA TYR A 70 -4.42 7.39 3.33
C TYR A 70 -4.85 8.11 2.05
N ILE A 71 -4.66 9.42 2.01
CA ILE A 71 -5.04 10.26 0.86
C ILE A 71 -3.87 10.33 -0.13
N TRP A 72 -4.14 10.01 -1.37
CA TRP A 72 -3.15 10.04 -2.44
C TRP A 72 -3.65 10.82 -3.65
N ARG A 73 -2.72 11.35 -4.44
CA ARG A 73 -3.02 12.08 -5.66
C ARG A 73 -1.87 11.96 -6.67
N ASN A 74 -2.20 12.01 -7.92
CA ASN A 74 -1.24 12.11 -9.01
C ASN A 74 -1.74 13.15 -10.03
N PRO A 75 -0.95 14.21 -10.32
CA PRO A 75 0.32 14.59 -9.67
C PRO A 75 0.14 15.02 -8.21
N ILE A 76 1.23 14.95 -7.42
CA ILE A 76 1.20 15.21 -5.97
C ILE A 76 1.13 16.70 -5.66
N GLU A 77 1.79 17.51 -6.46
CA GLU A 77 1.94 18.96 -6.20
C GLU A 77 0.60 19.67 -6.13
N LYS A 78 0.59 20.75 -5.35
CA LYS A 78 -0.62 21.51 -5.14
C LYS A 78 -1.08 22.20 -6.42
N ASP A 79 -2.36 22.01 -6.74
CA ASP A 79 -3.04 22.62 -7.88
C ASP A 79 -2.48 22.22 -9.25
N GLU A 80 -1.59 21.24 -9.33
CA GLU A 80 -1.09 20.71 -10.59
C GLU A 80 -2.01 19.63 -11.16
N ALA A 81 -1.94 19.47 -12.48
CA ALA A 81 -2.62 18.41 -13.22
C ALA A 81 -1.73 17.91 -14.34
N SER A 82 -1.80 16.62 -14.67
CA SER A 82 -1.03 16.03 -15.76
C SER A 82 -1.61 16.44 -17.10
N PHE A 83 -0.82 17.12 -17.91
CA PHE A 83 -1.15 17.41 -19.29
C PHE A 83 -0.86 16.17 -20.16
N ASP A 84 -1.83 15.79 -20.94
CA ASP A 84 -1.70 14.64 -21.86
C ASP A 84 -2.36 15.00 -23.18
N GLU A 85 -1.56 15.38 -24.16
CA GLU A 85 -2.07 15.62 -25.51
C GLU A 85 -2.62 14.35 -26.17
N GLY A 86 -2.15 13.15 -25.78
CA GLY A 86 -2.55 11.91 -26.43
C GLY A 86 -2.40 11.91 -27.96
N LEU A 87 -2.54 10.76 -28.59
CA LEU A 87 -2.45 10.64 -30.05
C LEU A 87 -3.64 11.25 -30.82
N ASN A 88 -4.75 11.50 -30.15
CA ASN A 88 -6.01 11.96 -30.73
C ASN A 88 -6.54 13.25 -30.09
N SER A 89 -5.74 13.97 -29.33
CA SER A 89 -6.15 15.25 -28.77
C SER A 89 -5.99 16.39 -29.78
N ASP A 90 -6.85 17.36 -29.69
CA ASP A 90 -6.72 18.61 -30.44
C ASP A 90 -5.48 19.35 -29.90
N PRO A 91 -4.53 19.77 -30.76
CA PRO A 91 -3.36 20.52 -30.32
C PRO A 91 -3.69 21.88 -29.67
N TYR A 92 -4.92 22.32 -29.75
CA TYR A 92 -5.43 23.51 -29.09
C TYR A 92 -6.27 23.20 -27.85
N ASP A 93 -6.34 21.94 -27.45
CA ASP A 93 -7.09 21.48 -26.30
C ASP A 93 -6.12 21.22 -25.13
N ASP A 94 -6.01 22.19 -24.24
CA ASP A 94 -5.12 22.14 -23.07
C ASP A 94 -5.74 21.36 -21.89
N LYS A 95 -6.44 20.28 -22.18
CA LYS A 95 -7.02 19.42 -21.15
C LYS A 95 -5.92 18.74 -20.35
N ALA A 96 -6.13 18.74 -19.04
CA ALA A 96 -5.28 18.03 -18.11
C ALA A 96 -6.12 17.17 -17.18
N HIS A 97 -5.51 16.16 -16.60
CA HIS A 97 -6.18 15.28 -15.68
C HIS A 97 -5.38 15.12 -14.40
N TYR A 98 -6.07 14.83 -13.33
CA TYR A 98 -5.48 14.32 -12.09
C TYR A 98 -6.31 13.13 -11.59
N THR A 99 -5.68 12.30 -10.81
CA THR A 99 -6.35 11.21 -10.10
C THR A 99 -6.11 11.38 -8.61
N TRP A 100 -7.16 11.30 -7.84
CA TRP A 100 -7.15 11.46 -6.40
C TRP A 100 -7.99 10.37 -5.76
N GLY A 101 -7.60 9.99 -4.55
CA GLY A 101 -8.35 8.98 -3.83
C GLY A 101 -7.88 8.77 -2.40
N GLU A 102 -8.64 7.95 -1.72
CA GLU A 102 -8.40 7.50 -0.37
C GLU A 102 -8.27 5.98 -0.39
N LYS A 103 -7.30 5.41 0.33
CA LYS A 103 -7.04 3.97 0.37
C LYS A 103 -6.60 3.51 1.74
N GLU A 104 -6.90 2.25 2.05
CA GLU A 104 -6.29 1.55 3.17
C GLU A 104 -4.86 1.15 2.84
N LEU A 105 -3.95 1.31 3.80
CA LEU A 105 -2.58 0.83 3.72
C LEU A 105 -2.40 -0.39 4.62
N TRP A 106 -2.23 -1.54 3.99
CA TRP A 106 -1.94 -2.81 4.64
C TRP A 106 -0.52 -3.25 4.35
N TYR A 107 0.21 -3.66 5.37
CA TYR A 107 1.56 -4.20 5.24
C TYR A 107 1.64 -5.62 5.77
N LEU A 108 2.45 -6.44 5.11
CA LEU A 108 2.79 -7.76 5.62
C LEU A 108 3.56 -7.59 6.94
N ASP A 109 3.03 -8.20 7.99
CA ASP A 109 3.57 -8.12 9.35
C ASP A 109 4.33 -9.39 9.71
N THR A 110 3.71 -10.55 9.49
CA THR A 110 4.34 -11.83 9.79
C THR A 110 3.98 -12.90 8.76
N ILE A 111 4.92 -13.84 8.56
CA ILE A 111 4.66 -15.12 7.88
C ILE A 111 4.94 -16.23 8.89
N ILE A 112 3.95 -17.10 9.09
CA ILE A 112 4.03 -18.20 10.05
C ILE A 112 3.95 -19.52 9.30
N SER A 113 4.90 -20.40 9.57
CA SER A 113 4.86 -21.82 9.21
C SER A 113 4.71 -22.66 10.48
N LYS A 114 4.66 -23.98 10.32
CA LYS A 114 4.54 -24.90 11.45
C LYS A 114 5.65 -24.74 12.50
N ASN A 115 6.88 -24.41 12.07
CA ASN A 115 8.06 -24.38 12.92
C ASN A 115 8.76 -23.03 12.98
N HIS A 116 8.41 -22.08 12.12
CA HIS A 116 9.10 -20.81 12.02
C HIS A 116 8.13 -19.63 11.91
N ILE A 117 8.60 -18.47 12.32
CA ILE A 117 7.93 -17.20 12.12
C ILE A 117 8.93 -16.20 11.55
N ALA A 118 8.54 -15.50 10.48
CA ALA A 118 9.26 -14.37 9.94
C ALA A 118 8.52 -13.08 10.28
N ILE A 119 9.24 -12.11 10.83
CA ILE A 119 8.69 -10.80 11.23
C ILE A 119 9.25 -9.73 10.31
N PHE A 120 8.38 -8.88 9.79
CA PHE A 120 8.69 -7.79 8.88
C PHE A 120 8.77 -6.48 9.67
N HIS A 121 9.96 -5.92 9.78
CA HIS A 121 10.20 -4.64 10.47
C HIS A 121 10.12 -3.51 9.46
N THR A 122 9.27 -2.54 9.74
CA THR A 122 9.01 -1.41 8.84
C THR A 122 9.18 -0.08 9.55
N SER A 123 9.55 0.95 8.79
CA SER A 123 9.58 2.34 9.24
C SER A 123 8.97 3.27 8.20
N ASN A 124 8.68 4.52 8.60
CA ASN A 124 8.11 5.50 7.71
C ASN A 124 9.06 5.87 6.56
N ARG A 125 8.50 6.03 5.38
CA ARG A 125 9.19 6.60 4.22
C ARG A 125 9.20 8.12 4.30
N ASN A 126 10.33 8.72 3.95
CA ASN A 126 10.45 10.19 3.88
C ASN A 126 9.86 10.78 2.60
N ASP A 127 9.62 9.96 1.59
CA ASP A 127 9.11 10.32 0.27
C ASP A 127 7.67 9.79 0.01
N GLY A 128 7.02 9.25 1.02
CA GLY A 128 5.72 8.59 0.91
C GLY A 128 4.64 9.19 1.80
N TYR A 129 4.63 10.50 1.95
CA TYR A 129 3.56 11.19 2.69
C TYR A 129 2.27 11.30 1.87
N GLU A 130 1.14 11.35 2.58
CA GLU A 130 -0.15 11.65 1.97
C GLU A 130 -0.22 13.09 1.43
N VAL A 131 -1.21 13.37 0.61
CA VAL A 131 -1.52 14.74 0.18
C VAL A 131 -2.51 15.41 1.12
N LEU A 132 -2.55 16.75 1.09
CA LEU A 132 -3.43 17.54 1.95
C LEU A 132 -4.91 17.29 1.63
N ASP A 133 -5.25 17.32 0.35
CA ASP A 133 -6.62 17.17 -0.13
C ASP A 133 -6.66 16.81 -1.64
N GLU A 134 -7.82 16.92 -2.24
CA GLU A 134 -8.06 16.73 -3.68
C GLU A 134 -7.20 17.65 -4.56
N ASN A 135 -6.83 18.82 -4.09
CA ASN A 135 -6.03 19.77 -4.86
C ASN A 135 -4.53 19.47 -4.78
N GLY A 136 -4.14 18.46 -4.02
CA GLY A 136 -2.74 18.06 -3.86
C GLY A 136 -2.03 18.82 -2.75
N GLY A 137 -0.71 18.86 -2.85
CA GLY A 137 0.17 19.41 -1.82
C GLY A 137 0.60 18.34 -0.81
N LEU A 138 1.90 18.21 -0.61
CA LEU A 138 2.49 17.23 0.30
C LEU A 138 2.12 17.54 1.75
N ASN A 139 1.56 16.58 2.46
CA ASN A 139 1.28 16.65 3.89
C ASN A 139 2.45 16.03 4.68
N SER A 140 3.56 16.73 4.82
CA SER A 140 4.77 16.24 5.50
C SER A 140 4.59 15.98 7.00
N SER A 141 3.53 16.46 7.61
CA SER A 141 3.14 16.18 9.00
C SER A 141 2.04 15.11 9.11
N GLY A 142 1.55 14.64 7.99
CA GLY A 142 0.51 13.64 7.91
C GLY A 142 1.05 12.21 7.94
N LYS A 143 0.24 11.30 7.44
CA LYS A 143 0.54 9.88 7.40
C LYS A 143 1.57 9.56 6.32
N ALA A 144 2.46 8.62 6.59
CA ALA A 144 3.50 8.20 5.65
C ALA A 144 3.36 6.71 5.32
N MET A 145 3.62 6.35 4.08
CA MET A 145 3.80 4.94 3.71
C MET A 145 5.01 4.35 4.43
N GLN A 146 5.01 3.02 4.56
CA GLN A 146 6.11 2.29 5.18
C GLN A 146 7.11 1.78 4.13
N LYS A 147 8.36 1.65 4.54
CA LYS A 147 9.40 0.86 3.86
C LYS A 147 9.77 -0.33 4.72
N LEU A 148 10.20 -1.41 4.09
CA LEU A 148 10.77 -2.55 4.77
C LEU A 148 12.21 -2.23 5.18
N ASP A 149 12.51 -2.41 6.46
CA ASP A 149 13.86 -2.22 7.01
C ASP A 149 14.61 -3.55 7.16
N SER A 150 13.92 -4.57 7.65
CA SER A 150 14.51 -5.91 7.82
C SER A 150 13.44 -7.00 7.96
N ILE A 151 13.87 -8.24 7.78
CA ILE A 151 13.07 -9.45 8.04
C ILE A 151 13.86 -10.32 9.01
N SER A 152 13.26 -10.64 10.16
CA SER A 152 13.84 -11.51 11.17
C SER A 152 13.11 -12.86 11.21
N LEU A 153 13.85 -13.94 11.02
CA LEU A 153 13.34 -15.32 11.09
C LEU A 153 13.64 -15.91 12.47
N TYR A 154 12.63 -16.48 13.11
CA TYR A 154 12.73 -17.13 14.41
C TYR A 154 12.21 -18.59 14.33
N SER A 155 12.66 -19.41 15.27
CA SER A 155 11.96 -20.64 15.64
C SER A 155 10.60 -20.26 16.26
N LEU A 156 9.51 -20.83 15.78
CA LEU A 156 8.17 -20.53 16.30
C LEU A 156 8.05 -20.85 17.80
N PRO A 157 8.52 -22.03 18.30
CA PRO A 157 8.47 -22.33 19.74
C PRO A 157 9.27 -21.35 20.59
N ASP A 158 10.44 -20.90 20.14
CA ASP A 158 11.25 -19.91 20.87
C ASP A 158 10.53 -18.56 20.90
N TYR A 159 9.96 -18.14 19.78
CA TYR A 159 9.22 -16.89 19.72
C TYR A 159 7.92 -16.91 20.54
N GLU A 160 7.22 -18.04 20.59
CA GLU A 160 6.03 -18.19 21.45
C GLU A 160 6.39 -18.10 22.96
N LEU A 161 7.57 -18.56 23.34
CA LEU A 161 8.03 -18.52 24.73
C LEU A 161 8.58 -17.16 25.13
N ASN A 162 9.39 -16.54 24.28
CA ASN A 162 10.23 -15.39 24.62
C ASN A 162 9.78 -14.08 23.91
N GLY A 163 8.88 -14.16 22.93
CA GLY A 163 8.37 -13.00 22.18
C GLY A 163 9.51 -12.20 21.54
N ALA A 164 9.48 -10.90 21.75
CA ALA A 164 10.51 -9.98 21.23
C ALA A 164 11.93 -10.23 21.79
N SER A 165 12.07 -11.02 22.84
CA SER A 165 13.35 -11.41 23.43
C SER A 165 13.93 -12.71 22.83
N ALA A 166 13.19 -13.37 21.91
CA ALA A 166 13.68 -14.54 21.20
C ALA A 166 14.91 -14.17 20.35
N THR A 167 15.82 -15.14 20.19
CA THR A 167 17.00 -14.93 19.34
C THR A 167 16.68 -15.26 17.89
N PRO A 168 16.84 -14.33 16.94
CA PRO A 168 16.57 -14.63 15.53
C PRO A 168 17.58 -15.65 15.00
N LEU A 169 17.08 -16.61 14.22
CA LEU A 169 17.90 -17.55 13.47
C LEU A 169 18.65 -16.84 12.34
N LYS A 170 18.00 -15.85 11.75
CA LYS A 170 18.54 -15.02 10.66
C LYS A 170 17.83 -13.68 10.61
N THR A 171 18.56 -12.62 10.31
CA THR A 171 18.02 -11.31 9.96
C THR A 171 18.61 -10.86 8.62
N VAL A 172 17.76 -10.30 7.77
CA VAL A 172 18.13 -9.73 6.47
C VAL A 172 17.71 -8.26 6.48
N HIS A 173 18.62 -7.38 6.05
CA HIS A 173 18.41 -5.93 5.93
C HIS A 173 18.37 -5.50 4.47
#